data_8f904c4f825611591a7b04b92290a3a3
#
_entry.id   8f904c4f825611591a7b04b92290a3a3
#
_cell.length_a   1.000
_cell.length_b   1.000
_cell.length_c   1.000
_cell.angle_alpha   90.00
_cell.angle_beta   90.00
_cell.angle_gamma   90.00
#
_symmetry.space_group_name_H-M   'P 1'
#
loop_
_entity.id
_entity.type
_entity.pdbx_description
1 polymer ?
#
loop_
_entity_poly.entity_id
_entity_poly.type
_entity_poly.pdbx_seq_one_letter_code
_entity_poly.pdbx_strand_id
1 'polypeptide(L)'
;MRNVLILVALVCSAALSAQTPNFTKGASVNGWRGPQNNGTYPDTGLLNEWPAEGPQQIFEVEDAGKGYSSAQVVGDRIYLTGLNDQEDKEMLSCYNLDGTKVYAVEYGQHWSGSYPEVRTTATFSDGFLYVISGMGEIVCMNAEDGKIIWSVDGGNKYGRKTGNWGTSECPLVYDDKVVYTPCGDQTTIVALNTFTGEEIWKSRPLGDKSGYVSPILIEYKGKRQIIGSTSLNVFGADPETGEIQWTFDDWGPRHYGNSSRWDNIAPNSALYRDGKFFFCHGYDINGFQLQLADDLKSVTLVWRTETLDTHHGGYVLVGDYIYGSNWVNNNQGNWCCIDWNTGETKYETAWQGKGKGSIITADGKLYCYDERRGTVGLAEATPDGFNITSEFRITKGSGPYWAHPTISNGVLYARHAGAFYAYKIK
;
A
#
# COMPACT_ATOMS: atom_id res chain seq x y z
N MET A 1 -54.32 56.20 26.00
CA MET A 1 -53.18 55.39 26.51
C MET A 1 -53.24 54.03 25.78
N ARG A 2 -52.38 53.82 24.83
CA ARG A 2 -52.35 52.62 23.99
C ARG A 2 -51.16 51.77 24.43
N ASN A 3 -51.43 50.64 25.05
CA ASN A 3 -50.38 49.68 25.44
C ASN A 3 -49.90 48.91 24.18
N VAL A 4 -48.61 49.04 23.85
CA VAL A 4 -47.94 48.26 22.84
C VAL A 4 -47.29 47.08 23.56
N LEU A 5 -47.78 45.86 23.28
CA LEU A 5 -47.09 44.59 23.68
C LEU A 5 -45.96 44.31 22.68
N ILE A 6 -44.72 44.33 23.15
CA ILE A 6 -43.58 43.85 22.39
C ILE A 6 -43.43 42.35 22.66
N LEU A 7 -43.66 41.56 21.63
CA LEU A 7 -43.41 40.11 21.64
C LEU A 7 -41.92 39.87 21.32
N VAL A 8 -41.15 39.47 22.32
CA VAL A 8 -39.74 39.03 22.13
C VAL A 8 -39.76 37.58 21.73
N ALA A 9 -39.48 37.29 20.47
CA ALA A 9 -39.27 35.92 19.98
C ALA A 9 -37.87 35.46 20.38
N LEU A 10 -37.78 34.55 21.35
CA LEU A 10 -36.54 33.80 21.63
C LEU A 10 -36.28 32.83 20.48
N VAL A 11 -35.30 33.11 19.65
CA VAL A 11 -34.75 32.14 18.70
C VAL A 11 -33.78 31.24 19.47
N CYS A 12 -34.21 30.06 19.88
CA CYS A 12 -33.32 29.00 20.34
C CYS A 12 -32.53 28.46 19.14
N SER A 13 -31.31 28.95 18.95
CA SER A 13 -30.32 28.29 18.11
C SER A 13 -29.85 27.03 18.82
N ALA A 14 -30.42 25.88 18.45
CA ALA A 14 -29.86 24.59 18.78
C ALA A 14 -28.53 24.45 18.03
N ALA A 15 -27.42 24.72 18.70
CA ALA A 15 -26.11 24.30 18.24
C ALA A 15 -26.12 22.78 18.26
N LEU A 16 -26.19 22.14 17.07
CA LEU A 16 -25.78 20.77 16.91
C LEU A 16 -24.28 20.71 17.26
N SER A 17 -23.97 20.35 18.49
CA SER A 17 -22.63 19.89 18.82
C SER A 17 -22.42 18.60 18.02
N ALA A 18 -21.66 18.69 16.93
CA ALA A 18 -21.10 17.49 16.33
C ALA A 18 -20.31 16.79 17.45
N GLN A 19 -20.80 15.63 17.89
CA GLN A 19 -20.06 14.80 18.82
C GLN A 19 -18.77 14.42 18.09
N THR A 20 -17.65 14.97 18.52
CA THR A 20 -16.33 14.49 18.15
C THR A 20 -16.27 13.02 18.57
N PRO A 21 -16.00 12.09 17.64
CA PRO A 21 -15.88 10.68 17.98
C PRO A 21 -14.86 10.50 19.11
N ASN A 22 -15.15 9.68 20.10
CA ASN A 22 -14.21 9.33 21.17
C ASN A 22 -13.13 8.42 20.61
N PHE A 23 -12.00 9.00 20.20
CA PHE A 23 -10.84 8.25 19.74
C PHE A 23 -10.03 7.75 20.93
N THR A 24 -9.84 6.45 20.99
CA THR A 24 -8.94 5.84 21.96
C THR A 24 -7.52 5.90 21.41
N LYS A 25 -6.68 6.76 21.97
CA LYS A 25 -5.28 6.89 21.60
C LYS A 25 -4.57 5.54 21.73
N GLY A 26 -4.07 4.97 20.62
CA GLY A 26 -3.27 3.74 20.63
C GLY A 26 -3.93 2.47 20.09
N ALA A 27 -5.06 2.57 19.37
CA ALA A 27 -5.59 1.42 18.64
C ALA A 27 -4.72 1.07 17.41
N SER A 28 -4.71 -0.19 17.04
CA SER A 28 -3.86 -0.71 15.96
C SER A 28 -4.16 -0.06 14.61
N VAL A 29 -3.14 0.56 14.05
CA VAL A 29 -3.15 0.95 12.63
C VAL A 29 -2.90 -0.30 11.79
N ASN A 30 -3.74 -0.52 10.79
CA ASN A 30 -3.60 -1.65 9.87
C ASN A 30 -3.66 -1.12 8.43
N GLY A 31 -2.52 -1.19 7.75
CA GLY A 31 -2.33 -0.63 6.41
C GLY A 31 -2.07 -1.69 5.34
N TRP A 32 -1.76 -1.23 4.15
CA TRP A 32 -1.42 -2.07 3.01
C TRP A 32 -0.17 -2.92 3.31
N ARG A 33 -0.20 -4.20 2.91
CA ARG A 33 0.85 -5.20 3.16
C ARG A 33 1.05 -5.54 4.64
N GLY A 34 -0.03 -5.55 5.42
CA GLY A 34 -0.04 -6.02 6.80
C GLY A 34 0.36 -4.96 7.83
N PRO A 35 0.44 -5.35 9.12
CA PRO A 35 0.58 -4.41 10.23
C PRO A 35 1.85 -3.54 10.23
N GLN A 36 2.88 -3.98 9.50
CA GLN A 36 4.16 -3.26 9.39
C GLN A 36 4.40 -2.71 7.98
N ASN A 37 3.42 -2.76 7.09
CA ASN A 37 3.49 -2.33 5.68
C ASN A 37 4.64 -2.98 4.88
N ASN A 38 5.07 -4.17 5.26
CA ASN A 38 6.26 -4.85 4.71
C ASN A 38 5.97 -6.22 4.07
N GLY A 39 4.70 -6.63 3.99
CA GLY A 39 4.29 -7.91 3.42
C GLY A 39 4.42 -9.09 4.38
N THR A 40 4.73 -8.85 5.65
CA THR A 40 4.82 -9.89 6.68
C THR A 40 3.55 -9.92 7.52
N TYR A 41 2.96 -11.10 7.65
CA TYR A 41 1.76 -11.33 8.44
C TYR A 41 2.07 -12.18 9.67
N PRO A 42 1.45 -11.89 10.83
CA PRO A 42 1.80 -12.53 12.11
C PRO A 42 1.20 -13.92 12.30
N ASP A 43 0.44 -14.42 11.35
CA ASP A 43 -0.21 -15.73 11.43
C ASP A 43 0.81 -16.86 11.54
N THR A 44 0.49 -17.86 12.37
CA THR A 44 1.33 -19.04 12.63
C THR A 44 0.51 -20.33 12.61
N GLY A 45 1.19 -21.48 12.49
CA GLY A 45 0.54 -22.78 12.38
C GLY A 45 -0.18 -22.98 11.06
N LEU A 46 0.31 -22.31 10.00
CA LEU A 46 -0.25 -22.40 8.66
C LEU A 46 0.18 -23.70 7.97
N LEU A 47 -0.64 -24.17 7.02
CA LEU A 47 -0.37 -25.38 6.24
C LEU A 47 1.01 -25.30 5.57
N ASN A 48 1.76 -26.40 5.64
CA ASN A 48 3.05 -26.52 4.95
C ASN A 48 2.91 -26.94 3.49
N GLU A 49 1.75 -27.48 3.15
CA GLU A 49 1.40 -27.95 1.81
C GLU A 49 -0.11 -27.85 1.64
N TRP A 50 -0.57 -27.55 0.46
CA TRP A 50 -1.98 -27.54 0.10
C TRP A 50 -2.37 -28.83 -0.62
N PRO A 51 -3.64 -29.29 -0.53
CA PRO A 51 -4.17 -30.34 -1.39
C PRO A 51 -3.95 -30.04 -2.89
N ALA A 52 -3.95 -31.06 -3.71
CA ALA A 52 -3.74 -30.90 -5.17
C ALA A 52 -4.78 -29.99 -5.85
N GLU A 53 -5.99 -29.89 -5.27
CA GLU A 53 -7.06 -29.00 -5.69
C GLU A 53 -6.93 -27.57 -5.15
N GLY A 54 -5.91 -27.31 -4.34
CA GLY A 54 -5.71 -26.07 -3.61
C GLY A 54 -6.33 -26.09 -2.20
N PRO A 55 -6.13 -25.02 -1.41
CA PRO A 55 -6.73 -24.90 -0.09
C PRO A 55 -8.25 -24.71 -0.19
N GLN A 56 -8.96 -25.11 0.88
CA GLN A 56 -10.42 -24.99 0.93
C GLN A 56 -10.88 -23.55 0.69
N GLN A 57 -11.67 -23.32 -0.35
CA GLN A 57 -12.30 -22.02 -0.60
C GLN A 57 -13.41 -21.79 0.42
N ILE A 58 -13.40 -20.61 1.07
CA ILE A 58 -14.43 -20.18 2.03
C ILE A 58 -15.52 -19.46 1.26
N PHE A 59 -15.13 -18.47 0.43
CA PHE A 59 -16.03 -17.74 -0.45
C PHE A 59 -15.34 -17.29 -1.73
N GLU A 60 -16.16 -16.92 -2.68
CA GLU A 60 -15.82 -16.20 -3.90
C GLU A 60 -16.92 -15.20 -4.19
N VAL A 61 -16.55 -13.93 -4.39
CA VAL A 61 -17.45 -12.88 -4.88
C VAL A 61 -16.89 -12.31 -6.17
N GLU A 62 -17.78 -11.91 -7.12
CA GLU A 62 -17.39 -11.41 -8.44
C GLU A 62 -17.73 -9.92 -8.64
N ASP A 63 -18.39 -9.30 -7.66
CA ASP A 63 -18.87 -7.91 -7.68
C ASP A 63 -18.10 -6.98 -6.73
N ALA A 64 -16.80 -7.29 -6.49
CA ALA A 64 -15.97 -6.47 -5.61
C ALA A 64 -15.52 -5.14 -6.24
N GLY A 65 -15.97 -4.84 -7.47
CA GLY A 65 -15.47 -3.73 -8.28
C GLY A 65 -14.07 -3.98 -8.83
N LYS A 66 -13.74 -3.48 -10.02
CA LYS A 66 -12.42 -3.72 -10.60
C LYS A 66 -11.33 -2.97 -9.86
N GLY A 67 -10.24 -3.66 -9.51
CA GLY A 67 -9.10 -3.04 -8.82
C GLY A 67 -7.96 -3.99 -8.53
N TYR A 68 -6.87 -3.43 -8.03
CA TYR A 68 -5.64 -4.10 -7.62
C TYR A 68 -5.34 -3.92 -6.13
N SER A 69 -6.25 -3.34 -5.36
CA SER A 69 -6.09 -3.19 -3.91
C SER A 69 -6.05 -4.55 -3.22
N SER A 70 -5.39 -4.59 -2.06
CA SER A 70 -5.41 -5.74 -1.15
C SER A 70 -6.64 -5.70 -0.25
N ALA A 71 -7.05 -6.85 0.25
CA ALA A 71 -8.05 -6.92 1.31
C ALA A 71 -7.48 -6.35 2.61
N GLN A 72 -8.23 -5.47 3.25
CA GLN A 72 -7.93 -4.98 4.60
C GLN A 72 -8.86 -5.68 5.58
N VAL A 73 -8.31 -6.61 6.36
CA VAL A 73 -9.10 -7.43 7.31
C VAL A 73 -8.93 -6.87 8.71
N VAL A 74 -10.02 -6.48 9.35
CA VAL A 74 -10.03 -5.92 10.69
C VAL A 74 -11.20 -6.51 11.49
N GLY A 75 -10.90 -7.24 12.55
CA GLY A 75 -11.93 -7.92 13.34
C GLY A 75 -12.73 -8.90 12.48
N ASP A 76 -14.03 -8.67 12.37
CA ASP A 76 -14.98 -9.47 11.59
C ASP A 76 -15.35 -8.85 10.22
N ARG A 77 -14.59 -7.85 9.77
CA ARG A 77 -14.84 -7.11 8.53
C ARG A 77 -13.66 -7.18 7.57
N ILE A 78 -13.99 -7.12 6.29
CA ILE A 78 -13.05 -7.02 5.18
C ILE A 78 -13.41 -5.77 4.37
N TYR A 79 -12.43 -4.91 4.14
CA TYR A 79 -12.57 -3.70 3.33
C TYR A 79 -11.77 -3.83 2.04
N LEU A 80 -12.39 -3.46 0.92
CA LEU A 80 -11.78 -3.59 -0.40
C LEU A 80 -12.19 -2.38 -1.26
N THR A 81 -11.23 -1.75 -1.93
CA THR A 81 -11.53 -0.66 -2.88
C THR A 81 -11.64 -1.22 -4.30
N GLY A 82 -12.46 -0.62 -5.14
CA GLY A 82 -12.67 -1.01 -6.53
C GLY A 82 -13.43 0.07 -7.28
N LEU A 83 -13.63 -0.11 -8.58
CA LEU A 83 -14.54 0.74 -9.34
C LEU A 83 -16.00 0.41 -8.98
N ASN A 84 -16.87 1.42 -9.05
CA ASN A 84 -18.32 1.22 -8.97
C ASN A 84 -18.85 0.48 -10.22
N ASP A 85 -20.14 0.16 -10.25
CA ASP A 85 -20.75 -0.60 -11.35
C ASP A 85 -20.69 0.13 -12.69
N GLN A 86 -20.65 1.46 -12.68
CA GLN A 86 -20.53 2.31 -13.87
C GLN A 86 -19.07 2.46 -14.34
N GLU A 87 -18.11 1.99 -13.55
CA GLU A 87 -16.66 2.13 -13.79
C GLU A 87 -16.21 3.58 -13.96
N ASP A 88 -16.86 4.52 -13.31
CA ASP A 88 -16.57 5.96 -13.39
C ASP A 88 -16.09 6.59 -12.06
N LYS A 89 -16.22 5.87 -10.94
CA LYS A 89 -15.77 6.29 -9.62
C LYS A 89 -15.13 5.18 -8.82
N GLU A 90 -14.34 5.56 -7.85
CA GLU A 90 -13.78 4.65 -6.87
C GLU A 90 -14.76 4.42 -5.71
N MET A 91 -14.87 3.17 -5.31
CA MET A 91 -15.80 2.68 -4.29
C MET A 91 -15.03 1.85 -3.26
N LEU A 92 -15.38 1.98 -2.00
CA LEU A 92 -14.98 1.09 -0.91
C LEU A 92 -16.15 0.18 -0.56
N SER A 93 -15.93 -1.13 -0.59
CA SER A 93 -16.87 -2.16 -0.18
C SER A 93 -16.43 -2.81 1.13
N CYS A 94 -17.39 -3.05 2.01
CA CYS A 94 -17.24 -3.79 3.26
C CYS A 94 -17.94 -5.15 3.16
N TYR A 95 -17.25 -6.19 3.61
CA TYR A 95 -17.77 -7.56 3.64
C TYR A 95 -17.62 -8.16 5.04
N ASN A 96 -18.49 -9.11 5.38
CA ASN A 96 -18.27 -10.06 6.45
C ASN A 96 -17.20 -11.10 6.06
N LEU A 97 -16.70 -11.88 7.03
CA LEU A 97 -15.70 -12.93 6.79
C LEU A 97 -16.22 -14.10 5.93
N ASP A 98 -17.51 -14.18 5.71
CA ASP A 98 -18.16 -15.16 4.83
C ASP A 98 -18.35 -14.66 3.38
N GLY A 99 -17.90 -13.44 3.07
CA GLY A 99 -18.05 -12.80 1.75
C GLY A 99 -19.36 -12.05 1.54
N THR A 100 -20.25 -12.01 2.53
CA THR A 100 -21.49 -11.23 2.44
C THR A 100 -21.19 -9.74 2.47
N LYS A 101 -21.61 -8.99 1.44
CA LYS A 101 -21.44 -7.53 1.36
C LYS A 101 -22.30 -6.83 2.40
N VAL A 102 -21.70 -5.94 3.22
CA VAL A 102 -22.37 -5.15 4.25
C VAL A 102 -22.80 -3.80 3.72
N TYR A 103 -21.86 -3.08 3.09
CA TYR A 103 -22.10 -1.81 2.43
C TYR A 103 -21.08 -1.56 1.33
N ALA A 104 -21.35 -0.56 0.49
CA ALA A 104 -20.41 0.00 -0.47
C ALA A 104 -20.64 1.51 -0.57
N VAL A 105 -19.54 2.29 -0.67
CA VAL A 105 -19.56 3.76 -0.68
C VAL A 105 -18.60 4.29 -1.73
N GLU A 106 -19.10 5.11 -2.64
CA GLU A 106 -18.25 5.89 -3.56
C GLU A 106 -17.49 6.96 -2.78
N TYR A 107 -16.18 7.14 -3.07
CA TYR A 107 -15.37 8.06 -2.30
C TYR A 107 -14.54 9.03 -3.15
N GLY A 108 -14.38 8.82 -4.45
CA GLY A 108 -13.59 9.73 -5.26
C GLY A 108 -13.59 9.39 -6.75
N GLN A 109 -12.93 10.25 -7.51
CA GLN A 109 -12.75 10.08 -8.94
C GLN A 109 -11.65 9.06 -9.22
N HIS A 110 -11.91 8.14 -10.16
CA HIS A 110 -10.91 7.19 -10.59
C HIS A 110 -9.91 7.83 -11.56
N TRP A 111 -8.74 7.24 -11.66
CA TRP A 111 -7.82 7.51 -12.74
C TRP A 111 -8.37 6.92 -14.05
N SER A 112 -8.64 7.75 -15.06
CA SER A 112 -9.25 7.33 -16.32
C SER A 112 -8.26 7.01 -17.44
N GLY A 113 -6.94 7.09 -17.16
CA GLY A 113 -5.89 6.77 -18.12
C GLY A 113 -5.64 5.27 -18.24
N SER A 114 -4.41 4.90 -18.56
CA SER A 114 -4.00 3.49 -18.67
C SER A 114 -4.21 2.75 -17.35
N TYR A 115 -4.82 1.57 -17.40
CA TYR A 115 -5.19 0.74 -16.25
C TYR A 115 -6.03 1.53 -15.23
N PRO A 116 -7.30 1.82 -15.53
CA PRO A 116 -8.13 2.71 -14.71
C PRO A 116 -8.58 2.09 -13.38
N GLU A 117 -8.35 0.80 -13.17
CA GLU A 117 -8.76 0.06 -11.97
C GLU A 117 -8.09 0.61 -10.71
N VAL A 118 -8.82 0.58 -9.60
CA VAL A 118 -8.40 1.16 -8.31
C VAL A 118 -7.18 0.42 -7.75
N ARG A 119 -6.16 1.18 -7.32
CA ARG A 119 -4.90 0.63 -6.81
C ARG A 119 -4.74 0.74 -5.31
N THR A 120 -5.30 1.78 -4.72
CA THR A 120 -5.10 2.11 -3.31
C THR A 120 -5.83 1.13 -2.40
N THR A 121 -5.19 0.74 -1.31
CA THR A 121 -5.81 -0.01 -0.21
C THR A 121 -6.13 0.96 0.92
N ALA A 122 -7.29 0.81 1.55
CA ALA A 122 -7.66 1.63 2.70
C ALA A 122 -6.75 1.31 3.89
N THR A 123 -6.41 2.32 4.68
CA THR A 123 -5.76 2.16 5.98
C THR A 123 -6.81 2.32 7.07
N PHE A 124 -6.89 1.32 7.95
CA PHE A 124 -7.76 1.36 9.12
C PHE A 124 -7.01 1.92 10.33
N SER A 125 -7.66 2.82 11.06
CA SER A 125 -7.19 3.28 12.38
C SER A 125 -8.37 3.73 13.23
N ASP A 126 -8.44 3.24 14.45
CA ASP A 126 -9.39 3.70 15.49
C ASP A 126 -10.87 3.75 15.05
N GLY A 127 -11.33 2.76 14.26
CA GLY A 127 -12.71 2.69 13.77
C GLY A 127 -12.97 3.50 12.50
N PHE A 128 -11.93 4.09 11.92
CA PHE A 128 -12.02 4.84 10.66
C PHE A 128 -11.19 4.19 9.56
N LEU A 129 -11.61 4.44 8.33
CA LEU A 129 -10.90 4.08 7.12
C LEU A 129 -10.44 5.35 6.40
N TYR A 130 -9.19 5.35 5.99
CA TYR A 130 -8.59 6.42 5.20
C TYR A 130 -8.22 5.86 3.83
N VAL A 131 -8.64 6.55 2.77
CA VAL A 131 -8.35 6.16 1.39
C VAL A 131 -7.89 7.37 0.58
N ILE A 132 -7.14 7.12 -0.49
CA ILE A 132 -6.75 8.14 -1.47
C ILE A 132 -7.23 7.65 -2.83
N SER A 133 -8.00 8.48 -3.57
CA SER A 133 -8.44 8.13 -4.91
C SER A 133 -7.32 8.25 -5.95
N GLY A 134 -7.49 7.65 -7.11
CA GLY A 134 -6.56 7.78 -8.24
C GLY A 134 -6.33 9.21 -8.69
N MET A 135 -7.26 10.13 -8.35
CA MET A 135 -7.15 11.57 -8.59
C MET A 135 -6.63 12.36 -7.39
N GLY A 136 -6.39 11.70 -6.24
CA GLY A 136 -5.78 12.32 -5.05
C GLY A 136 -6.78 12.95 -4.09
N GLU A 137 -8.07 12.57 -4.13
CA GLU A 137 -8.98 12.87 -3.05
C GLU A 137 -8.63 12.01 -1.85
N ILE A 138 -8.47 12.63 -0.68
CA ILE A 138 -8.19 11.94 0.57
C ILE A 138 -9.49 11.93 1.37
N VAL A 139 -9.93 10.75 1.77
CA VAL A 139 -11.24 10.57 2.41
C VAL A 139 -11.10 9.77 3.69
N CYS A 140 -11.76 10.26 4.75
CA CYS A 140 -11.99 9.53 5.99
C CYS A 140 -13.45 9.10 6.06
N MET A 141 -13.67 7.83 6.40
CA MET A 141 -15.00 7.29 6.60
C MET A 141 -15.07 6.41 7.84
N ASN A 142 -16.24 6.33 8.44
CA ASN A 142 -16.51 5.42 9.54
C ASN A 142 -16.47 3.97 9.02
N ALA A 143 -15.72 3.10 9.69
CA ALA A 143 -15.54 1.72 9.25
C ALA A 143 -16.78 0.84 9.46
N GLU A 144 -17.70 1.20 10.36
CA GLU A 144 -18.89 0.41 10.66
C GLU A 144 -19.97 0.54 9.58
N ASP A 145 -20.20 1.77 9.09
CA ASP A 145 -21.32 2.09 8.19
C ASP A 145 -20.90 2.74 6.86
N GLY A 146 -19.62 3.02 6.67
CA GLY A 146 -19.09 3.65 5.47
C GLY A 146 -19.38 5.16 5.35
N LYS A 147 -19.96 5.79 6.37
CA LYS A 147 -20.28 7.21 6.32
C LYS A 147 -19.02 8.05 6.18
N ILE A 148 -18.96 8.89 5.15
CA ILE A 148 -17.87 9.83 4.94
C ILE A 148 -17.92 10.90 6.05
N ILE A 149 -16.82 11.04 6.79
CA ILE A 149 -16.64 12.01 7.87
C ILE A 149 -16.09 13.31 7.29
N TRP A 150 -15.06 13.22 6.46
CA TRP A 150 -14.49 14.34 5.72
C TRP A 150 -13.87 13.86 4.41
N SER A 151 -13.75 14.77 3.45
CA SER A 151 -13.08 14.56 2.17
C SER A 151 -12.32 15.83 1.80
N VAL A 152 -11.09 15.65 1.29
CA VAL A 152 -10.22 16.73 0.81
C VAL A 152 -9.78 16.42 -0.60
N ASP A 153 -10.06 17.31 -1.54
CA ASP A 153 -9.49 17.25 -2.89
C ASP A 153 -8.01 17.63 -2.85
N GLY A 154 -7.19 16.70 -2.36
CA GLY A 154 -5.75 16.90 -2.20
C GLY A 154 -5.02 17.00 -3.54
N GLY A 155 -5.56 16.39 -4.59
CA GLY A 155 -5.01 16.48 -5.94
C GLY A 155 -4.96 17.91 -6.44
N ASN A 156 -6.06 18.63 -6.39
CA ASN A 156 -6.14 20.02 -6.80
C ASN A 156 -5.53 20.96 -5.75
N LYS A 157 -5.85 20.76 -4.45
CA LYS A 157 -5.38 21.62 -3.35
C LYS A 157 -3.85 21.74 -3.32
N TYR A 158 -3.14 20.65 -3.56
CA TYR A 158 -1.67 20.59 -3.47
C TYR A 158 -0.96 20.56 -4.82
N GLY A 159 -1.69 20.74 -5.93
CA GLY A 159 -1.11 20.78 -7.27
C GLY A 159 -0.40 19.46 -7.62
N ARG A 160 -1.08 18.34 -7.36
CA ARG A 160 -0.56 16.98 -7.57
C ARG A 160 0.13 16.83 -8.92
N LYS A 161 1.32 16.22 -8.90
CA LYS A 161 2.08 15.88 -10.10
C LYS A 161 2.39 14.40 -10.12
N THR A 162 1.63 13.64 -10.89
CA THR A 162 1.76 12.18 -10.97
C THR A 162 2.38 11.73 -12.28
N GLY A 163 2.81 10.45 -12.31
CA GLY A 163 3.14 9.73 -13.53
C GLY A 163 1.89 9.29 -14.31
N ASN A 164 2.06 8.27 -15.16
CA ASN A 164 1.07 7.85 -16.16
C ASN A 164 -0.10 7.03 -15.61
N TRP A 165 -0.11 6.66 -14.33
CA TRP A 165 -1.08 5.73 -13.74
C TRP A 165 -1.83 6.30 -12.52
N GLY A 166 -1.83 7.62 -12.35
CA GLY A 166 -2.53 8.28 -11.26
C GLY A 166 -1.88 8.05 -9.89
N THR A 167 -2.66 8.19 -8.82
CA THR A 167 -2.23 7.90 -7.45
C THR A 167 -2.46 6.43 -7.13
N SER A 168 -1.48 5.75 -6.52
CA SER A 168 -1.60 4.38 -6.01
C SER A 168 -1.05 4.23 -4.59
N GLU A 169 -0.77 5.34 -3.94
CA GLU A 169 -0.32 5.42 -2.56
C GLU A 169 -1.43 5.03 -1.60
N CYS A 170 -1.14 4.15 -0.65
CA CYS A 170 -2.00 3.87 0.50
C CYS A 170 -1.65 4.85 1.62
N PRO A 171 -2.63 5.47 2.30
CA PRO A 171 -2.36 6.49 3.30
C PRO A 171 -1.50 5.94 4.45
N LEU A 172 -0.46 6.65 4.85
CA LEU A 172 0.20 6.42 6.12
C LEU A 172 -0.58 7.15 7.21
N VAL A 173 -0.99 6.42 8.25
CA VAL A 173 -1.73 6.98 9.40
C VAL A 173 -0.94 6.72 10.67
N TYR A 174 -0.72 7.75 11.47
CA TYR A 174 -0.09 7.66 12.79
C TYR A 174 -0.53 8.84 13.66
N ASP A 175 -0.60 8.64 14.95
CA ASP A 175 -1.08 9.62 15.91
C ASP A 175 -2.41 10.27 15.44
N ASP A 176 -2.41 11.56 15.21
CA ASP A 176 -3.53 12.35 14.67
C ASP A 176 -3.35 12.74 13.19
N LYS A 177 -2.47 12.05 12.44
CA LYS A 177 -2.04 12.44 11.10
C LYS A 177 -2.34 11.38 10.05
N VAL A 178 -2.88 11.83 8.92
CA VAL A 178 -2.98 11.10 7.65
C VAL A 178 -2.03 11.74 6.66
N VAL A 179 -1.10 10.95 6.11
CA VAL A 179 -0.06 11.45 5.22
C VAL A 179 -0.36 11.09 3.78
N TYR A 180 -0.15 12.05 2.90
CA TYR A 180 -0.28 11.95 1.44
C TYR A 180 0.93 12.60 0.75
N THR A 181 1.37 12.01 -0.38
CA THR A 181 2.52 12.46 -1.17
C THR A 181 2.08 13.01 -2.53
N PRO A 182 1.47 14.23 -2.60
CA PRO A 182 1.00 14.80 -3.87
C PRO A 182 2.12 15.09 -4.83
N CYS A 183 3.30 15.42 -4.35
CA CYS A 183 4.44 15.91 -5.12
C CYS A 183 4.13 17.17 -5.95
N GLY A 184 5.04 17.58 -6.83
CA GLY A 184 4.88 18.76 -7.66
C GLY A 184 5.53 20.01 -7.09
N ASP A 185 5.03 21.16 -7.49
CA ASP A 185 5.71 22.43 -7.25
C ASP A 185 5.28 23.14 -5.95
N GLN A 186 4.25 22.64 -5.27
CA GLN A 186 3.75 23.23 -4.02
C GLN A 186 4.27 22.53 -2.77
N THR A 187 4.30 21.21 -2.78
CA THR A 187 4.77 20.39 -1.67
C THR A 187 5.10 18.98 -2.16
N THR A 188 5.97 18.28 -1.45
CA THR A 188 6.25 16.87 -1.71
C THR A 188 5.31 15.97 -0.93
N ILE A 189 5.15 16.22 0.38
CA ILE A 189 4.37 15.41 1.32
C ILE A 189 3.59 16.31 2.26
N VAL A 190 2.40 15.91 2.65
CA VAL A 190 1.49 16.67 3.51
C VAL A 190 0.88 15.75 4.56
N ALA A 191 0.64 16.26 5.77
CA ALA A 191 -0.18 15.61 6.79
C ALA A 191 -1.47 16.37 7.03
N LEU A 192 -2.57 15.64 7.07
CA LEU A 192 -3.89 16.10 7.43
C LEU A 192 -4.28 15.53 8.80
N ASN A 193 -5.09 16.28 9.53
CA ASN A 193 -5.65 15.80 10.79
C ASN A 193 -6.63 14.64 10.52
N THR A 194 -6.48 13.52 11.24
CA THR A 194 -7.33 12.34 11.09
C THR A 194 -8.82 12.61 11.32
N PHE A 195 -9.16 13.60 12.15
CA PHE A 195 -10.54 13.90 12.55
C PHE A 195 -11.23 14.92 11.67
N THR A 196 -10.47 15.91 11.19
CA THR A 196 -11.04 17.08 10.50
C THR A 196 -10.66 17.16 9.03
N GLY A 197 -9.59 16.48 8.59
CA GLY A 197 -9.02 16.64 7.26
C GLY A 197 -8.27 17.97 7.06
N GLU A 198 -8.12 18.78 8.10
CA GLU A 198 -7.35 20.02 8.04
C GLU A 198 -5.85 19.74 7.93
N GLU A 199 -5.14 20.61 7.20
CA GLU A 199 -3.69 20.53 7.06
C GLU A 199 -3.00 20.80 8.39
N ILE A 200 -2.18 19.85 8.86
CA ILE A 200 -1.32 20.01 10.04
C ILE A 200 0.02 20.61 9.61
N TRP A 201 0.64 20.01 8.58
CA TRP A 201 1.88 20.49 8.00
C TRP A 201 2.01 20.08 6.53
N LYS A 202 2.88 20.75 5.83
CA LYS A 202 3.36 20.36 4.50
C LYS A 202 4.86 20.62 4.35
N SER A 203 5.53 19.80 3.58
CA SER A 203 6.95 19.93 3.31
C SER A 203 7.25 20.96 2.24
N ARG A 204 8.54 21.30 2.08
CA ARG A 204 9.01 21.95 0.84
C ARG A 204 8.79 21.04 -0.36
N PRO A 205 8.59 21.58 -1.57
CA PRO A 205 8.57 20.79 -2.80
C PRO A 205 9.98 20.29 -3.16
N LEU A 206 10.04 19.08 -3.71
CA LEU A 206 11.20 18.57 -4.45
C LEU A 206 11.04 18.82 -5.97
N GLY A 207 9.84 19.16 -6.44
CA GLY A 207 9.54 19.42 -7.85
C GLY A 207 9.30 18.17 -8.69
N ASP A 208 9.43 16.98 -8.10
CA ASP A 208 9.27 15.68 -8.76
C ASP A 208 7.81 15.32 -8.98
N LYS A 209 7.59 14.27 -9.79
CA LYS A 209 6.33 13.55 -9.81
C LYS A 209 6.24 12.62 -8.60
N SER A 210 5.04 12.27 -8.17
CA SER A 210 4.86 11.21 -7.18
C SER A 210 5.39 9.88 -7.73
N GLY A 211 6.01 9.11 -6.87
CA GLY A 211 6.17 7.67 -7.06
C GLY A 211 4.80 6.98 -6.91
N TYR A 212 4.83 5.66 -6.89
CA TYR A 212 3.65 4.84 -6.57
C TYR A 212 3.85 4.16 -5.22
N VAL A 213 4.65 4.79 -4.36
CA VAL A 213 5.12 4.29 -3.06
C VAL A 213 4.20 4.76 -1.95
N SER A 214 3.80 3.86 -1.09
CA SER A 214 3.22 4.22 0.20
C SER A 214 4.35 4.51 1.19
N PRO A 215 4.41 5.70 1.80
CA PRO A 215 5.42 6.02 2.79
C PRO A 215 5.27 5.15 4.04
N ILE A 216 6.36 4.96 4.76
CA ILE A 216 6.37 4.24 6.03
C ILE A 216 6.88 5.14 7.16
N LEU A 217 6.38 4.92 8.37
CA LEU A 217 6.92 5.53 9.58
C LEU A 217 7.87 4.53 10.24
N ILE A 218 9.10 4.94 10.48
CA ILE A 218 10.10 4.14 11.17
C ILE A 218 10.44 4.75 12.52
N GLU A 219 10.98 3.92 13.42
CA GLU A 219 11.66 4.36 14.63
C GLU A 219 13.10 3.82 14.62
N TYR A 220 14.05 4.72 14.87
CA TYR A 220 15.47 4.39 15.00
C TYR A 220 16.09 5.20 16.13
N LYS A 221 16.71 4.51 17.08
CA LYS A 221 17.34 5.12 18.27
C LYS A 221 16.43 6.10 19.03
N GLY A 222 15.15 5.72 19.18
CA GLY A 222 14.15 6.51 19.89
C GLY A 222 13.64 7.75 19.16
N LYS A 223 13.96 7.89 17.86
CA LYS A 223 13.46 8.97 17.00
C LYS A 223 12.64 8.38 15.86
N ARG A 224 11.60 9.10 15.44
CA ARG A 224 10.75 8.69 14.32
C ARG A 224 11.10 9.47 13.06
N GLN A 225 10.91 8.83 11.90
CA GLN A 225 11.05 9.47 10.60
C GLN A 225 10.10 8.82 9.59
N ILE A 226 9.53 9.61 8.69
CA ILE A 226 8.81 9.13 7.52
C ILE A 226 9.83 8.85 6.42
N ILE A 227 9.78 7.65 5.86
CA ILE A 227 10.57 7.28 4.67
C ILE A 227 9.62 7.17 3.49
N GLY A 228 9.86 7.96 2.47
CA GLY A 228 9.06 8.00 1.25
C GLY A 228 9.92 8.07 0.00
N SER A 229 9.26 8.03 -1.16
CA SER A 229 9.91 8.19 -2.44
C SER A 229 9.06 8.99 -3.41
N THR A 230 9.69 9.89 -4.13
CA THR A 230 9.17 10.48 -5.37
C THR A 230 9.64 9.65 -6.57
N SER A 231 9.37 10.11 -7.78
CA SER A 231 9.90 9.48 -8.99
C SER A 231 11.43 9.53 -9.09
N LEU A 232 12.09 10.52 -8.47
CA LEU A 232 13.53 10.73 -8.57
C LEU A 232 14.28 10.59 -7.24
N ASN A 233 13.61 10.81 -6.12
CA ASN A 233 14.24 10.85 -4.81
C ASN A 233 13.64 9.84 -3.84
N VAL A 234 14.45 9.14 -3.05
CA VAL A 234 14.07 8.64 -1.75
C VAL A 234 14.34 9.74 -0.73
N PHE A 235 13.45 9.93 0.23
CA PHE A 235 13.58 10.98 1.21
C PHE A 235 13.21 10.53 2.63
N GLY A 236 13.79 11.20 3.62
CA GLY A 236 13.37 11.14 5.01
C GLY A 236 12.76 12.46 5.45
N ALA A 237 11.57 12.42 6.05
CA ALA A 237 10.89 13.59 6.57
C ALA A 237 10.61 13.47 8.07
N ASP A 238 10.69 14.60 8.76
CA ASP A 238 10.28 14.71 10.16
C ASP A 238 8.77 14.51 10.29
N PRO A 239 8.28 13.57 11.11
CA PRO A 239 6.86 13.26 11.20
C PRO A 239 6.02 14.34 11.92
N GLU A 240 6.66 15.29 12.64
CA GLU A 240 5.94 16.34 13.35
C GLU A 240 5.84 17.64 12.55
N THR A 241 6.79 17.88 11.65
CA THR A 241 6.88 19.15 10.92
C THR A 241 6.78 19.01 9.41
N GLY A 242 6.99 17.81 8.87
CA GLY A 242 7.09 17.55 7.42
C GLY A 242 8.42 18.03 6.81
N GLU A 243 9.38 18.48 7.62
CA GLU A 243 10.70 18.88 7.12
C GLU A 243 11.41 17.71 6.45
N ILE A 244 11.76 17.85 5.16
CA ILE A 244 12.59 16.89 4.45
C ILE A 244 14.04 17.06 4.93
N GLN A 245 14.51 16.09 5.71
CA GLN A 245 15.79 16.11 6.39
C GLN A 245 16.93 15.65 5.49
N TRP A 246 16.65 14.74 4.55
CA TRP A 246 17.59 14.27 3.55
C TRP A 246 16.88 13.76 2.32
N THR A 247 17.61 13.69 1.21
CA THR A 247 17.20 13.05 -0.04
C THR A 247 18.33 12.18 -0.56
N PHE A 248 17.96 11.16 -1.33
CA PHE A 248 18.88 10.28 -2.04
C PHE A 248 18.34 10.03 -3.45
N ASP A 249 19.13 10.34 -4.48
CA ASP A 249 18.77 10.27 -5.90
C ASP A 249 19.72 9.40 -6.74
N ASP A 250 20.73 8.80 -6.11
CA ASP A 250 21.67 7.91 -6.77
C ASP A 250 21.10 6.48 -6.89
N TRP A 251 20.21 6.27 -7.84
CA TRP A 251 19.61 4.97 -8.15
C TRP A 251 20.59 4.00 -8.85
N GLY A 252 21.84 4.41 -9.08
CA GLY A 252 22.87 3.64 -9.74
C GLY A 252 22.81 3.69 -11.26
N PRO A 253 23.71 2.95 -11.95
CA PRO A 253 23.72 2.89 -13.40
C PRO A 253 22.43 2.31 -13.95
N ARG A 254 21.92 2.90 -15.00
CA ARG A 254 20.72 2.47 -15.72
C ARG A 254 21.15 1.62 -16.90
N HIS A 255 20.63 0.41 -16.98
CA HIS A 255 20.97 -0.50 -18.08
C HIS A 255 20.23 -0.19 -19.38
N TYR A 256 19.08 0.48 -19.31
CA TYR A 256 18.40 0.97 -20.52
C TYR A 256 18.98 2.30 -20.99
N GLY A 257 19.63 2.28 -22.15
CA GLY A 257 20.25 3.44 -22.78
C GLY A 257 19.29 4.57 -23.23
N ASN A 258 18.05 4.54 -22.78
CA ASN A 258 17.04 5.56 -23.05
C ASN A 258 16.33 5.93 -21.75
N SER A 259 17.03 6.70 -20.93
CA SER A 259 16.64 7.15 -19.60
C SER A 259 15.29 7.89 -19.53
N SER A 260 14.83 8.47 -20.63
CA SER A 260 13.66 9.37 -20.61
C SER A 260 12.31 8.68 -20.48
N ARG A 261 12.20 7.37 -20.75
CA ARG A 261 10.91 6.68 -20.81
C ARG A 261 10.44 6.12 -19.47
N TRP A 262 11.37 5.74 -18.59
CA TRP A 262 11.09 5.02 -17.36
C TRP A 262 11.55 5.76 -16.10
N ASP A 263 11.96 6.98 -16.25
CA ASP A 263 12.58 7.80 -15.18
C ASP A 263 11.69 8.13 -13.99
N ASN A 264 10.45 7.70 -14.01
CA ASN A 264 9.45 8.24 -13.09
C ASN A 264 8.59 7.16 -12.42
N ILE A 265 9.13 5.95 -12.24
CA ILE A 265 8.37 4.84 -11.64
C ILE A 265 9.12 4.30 -10.44
N ALA A 266 8.65 4.63 -9.24
CA ALA A 266 9.09 4.04 -7.98
C ALA A 266 7.90 3.33 -7.33
N PRO A 267 7.69 2.03 -7.59
CA PRO A 267 6.44 1.37 -7.24
C PRO A 267 6.46 0.64 -5.90
N ASN A 268 7.59 0.55 -5.21
CA ASN A 268 7.74 -0.28 -4.03
C ASN A 268 8.09 0.53 -2.78
N SER A 269 7.39 0.25 -1.68
CA SER A 269 7.71 0.81 -0.36
C SER A 269 8.97 0.18 0.22
N ALA A 270 9.65 0.89 1.10
CA ALA A 270 10.86 0.41 1.74
C ALA A 270 10.64 -0.86 2.56
N LEU A 271 11.62 -1.79 2.56
CA LEU A 271 11.84 -2.68 3.69
C LEU A 271 12.75 -2.00 4.70
N TYR A 272 12.42 -2.08 5.98
CA TYR A 272 13.17 -1.44 7.05
C TYR A 272 13.56 -2.44 8.14
N ARG A 273 14.81 -2.35 8.62
CA ARG A 273 15.31 -3.04 9.82
C ARG A 273 16.50 -2.29 10.40
N ASP A 274 16.41 -1.90 11.67
CA ASP A 274 17.53 -1.37 12.48
C ASP A 274 18.33 -0.22 11.83
N GLY A 275 17.62 0.78 11.30
CA GLY A 275 18.20 1.94 10.65
C GLY A 275 18.68 1.70 9.23
N LYS A 276 18.51 0.49 8.69
CA LYS A 276 18.75 0.18 7.28
C LYS A 276 17.43 0.02 6.54
N PHE A 277 17.41 0.43 5.30
CA PHE A 277 16.25 0.21 4.44
C PHE A 277 16.66 -0.09 3.00
N PHE A 278 15.89 -0.99 2.39
CA PHE A 278 16.06 -1.42 1.01
C PHE A 278 14.96 -0.85 0.15
N PHE A 279 15.35 -0.35 -1.02
CA PHE A 279 14.47 0.05 -2.11
C PHE A 279 14.90 -0.60 -3.41
N CYS A 280 13.95 -0.83 -4.32
CA CYS A 280 14.23 -1.05 -5.74
C CYS A 280 13.17 -0.39 -6.62
N HIS A 281 13.49 -0.21 -7.87
CA HIS A 281 12.71 0.60 -8.80
C HIS A 281 12.17 -0.21 -9.97
N GLY A 282 12.39 -1.37 -10.25
CA GLY A 282 11.97 -2.07 -11.48
C GLY A 282 12.59 -1.49 -12.76
N TYR A 283 12.35 -2.15 -13.88
CA TYR A 283 12.79 -1.72 -15.21
C TYR A 283 14.32 -1.58 -15.35
N ASP A 284 15.07 -2.55 -14.83
CA ASP A 284 16.55 -2.59 -14.79
C ASP A 284 17.17 -1.40 -14.05
N ILE A 285 16.45 -0.84 -13.09
CA ILE A 285 16.99 0.12 -12.14
C ILE A 285 17.28 -0.64 -10.84
N ASN A 286 18.53 -0.62 -10.41
CA ASN A 286 19.04 -1.41 -9.30
C ASN A 286 18.24 -1.28 -8.02
N GLY A 287 18.25 -2.36 -7.24
CA GLY A 287 17.94 -2.30 -5.83
C GLY A 287 19.15 -1.79 -5.02
N PHE A 288 18.90 -1.13 -3.92
CA PHE A 288 19.96 -0.61 -3.04
C PHE A 288 19.54 -0.60 -1.57
N GLN A 289 20.52 -0.72 -0.69
CA GLN A 289 20.33 -0.55 0.74
C GLN A 289 21.02 0.72 1.22
N LEU A 290 20.27 1.51 2.01
CA LEU A 290 20.78 2.70 2.68
C LEU A 290 20.86 2.47 4.19
N GLN A 291 21.85 3.06 4.83
CA GLN A 291 21.98 3.15 6.28
C GLN A 291 21.68 4.58 6.73
N LEU A 292 20.78 4.73 7.66
CA LEU A 292 20.42 5.99 8.29
C LEU A 292 21.48 6.39 9.32
N ALA A 293 21.86 7.65 9.34
CA ALA A 293 22.70 8.20 10.40
C ALA A 293 21.94 8.29 11.73
N ASP A 294 22.64 8.29 12.86
CA ASP A 294 22.06 8.29 14.21
C ASP A 294 21.23 9.54 14.52
N ASP A 295 21.50 10.65 13.84
CA ASP A 295 20.74 11.89 13.97
C ASP A 295 19.51 11.98 13.04
N LEU A 296 19.34 11.00 12.15
CA LEU A 296 18.32 10.89 11.09
C LEU A 296 18.44 11.96 9.99
N LYS A 297 19.56 12.66 9.87
CA LYS A 297 19.72 13.78 8.93
C LYS A 297 20.50 13.45 7.66
N SER A 298 20.97 12.22 7.54
CA SER A 298 21.66 11.75 6.34
C SER A 298 21.55 10.24 6.18
N VAL A 299 21.86 9.78 4.99
CA VAL A 299 21.93 8.36 4.64
C VAL A 299 23.22 8.06 3.91
N THR A 300 23.70 6.81 4.03
CA THR A 300 24.84 6.31 3.27
C THR A 300 24.45 5.05 2.53
N LEU A 301 24.92 4.92 1.29
CA LEU A 301 24.74 3.70 0.51
C LEU A 301 25.58 2.58 1.14
N VAL A 302 24.93 1.44 1.40
CA VAL A 302 25.58 0.24 1.92
C VAL A 302 26.00 -0.69 0.78
N TRP A 303 25.04 -1.07 -0.08
CA TRP A 303 25.26 -1.92 -1.23
C TRP A 303 24.18 -1.69 -2.31
N ARG A 304 24.44 -2.20 -3.52
CA ARG A 304 23.50 -2.26 -4.63
C ARG A 304 23.39 -3.69 -5.15
N THR A 305 22.28 -3.99 -5.81
CA THR A 305 22.07 -5.24 -6.53
C THR A 305 21.38 -4.97 -7.87
N GLU A 306 21.80 -5.67 -8.91
CA GLU A 306 21.15 -5.68 -10.23
C GLU A 306 20.10 -6.79 -10.35
N THR A 307 20.10 -7.74 -9.40
CA THR A 307 19.25 -8.93 -9.45
C THR A 307 17.80 -8.63 -9.09
N LEU A 308 17.58 -7.85 -8.02
CA LEU A 308 16.23 -7.58 -7.53
C LEU A 308 15.81 -6.14 -7.85
N ASP A 309 15.12 -6.00 -8.96
CA ASP A 309 14.53 -4.79 -9.48
C ASP A 309 13.00 -4.94 -9.64
N THR A 310 12.34 -5.32 -8.57
CA THR A 310 10.91 -5.63 -8.55
C THR A 310 10.06 -4.52 -9.17
N HIS A 311 9.16 -4.89 -10.10
CA HIS A 311 8.25 -3.93 -10.73
C HIS A 311 7.25 -3.41 -9.68
N HIS A 312 6.13 -4.09 -9.43
CA HIS A 312 5.15 -3.73 -8.41
C HIS A 312 4.75 -4.91 -7.50
N GLY A 313 5.43 -6.03 -7.62
CA GLY A 313 5.15 -7.24 -6.83
C GLY A 313 5.58 -7.12 -5.37
N GLY A 314 6.37 -6.12 -5.03
CA GLY A 314 6.95 -5.96 -3.72
C GLY A 314 8.01 -7.01 -3.41
N TYR A 315 8.49 -6.97 -2.18
CA TYR A 315 9.47 -7.89 -1.62
C TYR A 315 9.23 -8.04 -0.13
N VAL A 316 9.77 -9.09 0.47
CA VAL A 316 9.66 -9.39 1.90
C VAL A 316 11.02 -9.71 2.50
N LEU A 317 11.19 -9.45 3.79
CA LEU A 317 12.38 -9.79 4.56
C LEU A 317 12.03 -10.94 5.52
N VAL A 318 12.71 -12.09 5.36
CA VAL A 318 12.57 -13.23 6.27
C VAL A 318 13.97 -13.63 6.76
N GLY A 319 14.18 -13.55 8.07
CA GLY A 319 15.52 -13.70 8.63
C GLY A 319 16.47 -12.63 8.05
N ASP A 320 17.58 -13.09 7.47
CA ASP A 320 18.58 -12.22 6.85
C ASP A 320 18.49 -12.17 5.31
N TYR A 321 17.32 -12.51 4.74
CA TYR A 321 17.19 -12.58 3.30
C TYR A 321 15.96 -11.80 2.80
N ILE A 322 16.17 -11.06 1.69
CA ILE A 322 15.12 -10.41 0.92
C ILE A 322 14.65 -11.35 -0.18
N TYR A 323 13.35 -11.56 -0.27
CA TYR A 323 12.71 -12.35 -1.33
C TYR A 323 11.78 -11.48 -2.16
N GLY A 324 11.78 -11.67 -3.47
CA GLY A 324 10.92 -10.96 -4.41
C GLY A 324 11.04 -11.54 -5.82
N SER A 325 10.31 -10.94 -6.75
CA SER A 325 10.49 -11.25 -8.17
C SER A 325 11.06 -10.05 -8.91
N ASN A 326 12.01 -10.28 -9.82
CA ASN A 326 12.58 -9.20 -10.63
C ASN A 326 11.78 -8.91 -11.91
N TRP A 327 12.21 -7.90 -12.64
CA TRP A 327 11.65 -7.52 -13.94
C TRP A 327 12.65 -7.85 -15.07
N VAL A 328 12.40 -8.92 -15.81
CA VAL A 328 13.13 -9.23 -17.03
C VAL A 328 12.48 -8.51 -18.22
N ASN A 329 11.16 -8.49 -18.26
CA ASN A 329 10.32 -7.70 -19.16
C ASN A 329 8.87 -7.66 -18.64
N ASN A 330 7.96 -7.02 -19.36
CA ASN A 330 6.57 -6.90 -18.93
C ASN A 330 5.84 -8.24 -18.69
N ASN A 331 6.31 -9.34 -19.27
CA ASN A 331 5.69 -10.66 -19.17
C ASN A 331 6.49 -11.65 -18.33
N GLN A 332 7.75 -11.35 -18.01
CA GLN A 332 8.68 -12.29 -17.41
C GLN A 332 9.45 -11.66 -16.26
N GLY A 333 9.85 -12.47 -15.33
CA GLY A 333 10.76 -12.18 -14.24
C GLY A 333 11.09 -13.45 -13.50
N ASN A 334 12.16 -13.42 -12.74
CA ASN A 334 12.66 -14.50 -11.93
C ASN A 334 12.35 -14.24 -10.45
N TRP A 335 12.24 -15.30 -9.67
CA TRP A 335 12.13 -15.23 -8.22
C TRP A 335 13.53 -15.23 -7.63
N CYS A 336 13.79 -14.26 -6.74
CA CYS A 336 15.13 -13.93 -6.28
C CYS A 336 15.22 -13.98 -4.76
N CYS A 337 16.41 -14.30 -4.27
CA CYS A 337 16.80 -14.16 -2.88
C CYS A 337 18.11 -13.38 -2.79
N ILE A 338 18.14 -12.34 -1.95
CA ILE A 338 19.27 -11.45 -1.73
C ILE A 338 19.62 -11.45 -0.24
N ASP A 339 20.90 -11.56 0.09
CA ASP A 339 21.37 -11.39 1.46
C ASP A 339 21.20 -9.93 1.91
N TRP A 340 20.49 -9.72 3.02
CA TRP A 340 20.20 -8.39 3.58
C TRP A 340 21.46 -7.62 3.97
N ASN A 341 22.49 -8.31 4.46
CA ASN A 341 23.67 -7.65 5.01
C ASN A 341 24.69 -7.29 3.93
N THR A 342 24.76 -8.07 2.85
CA THR A 342 25.80 -7.95 1.83
C THR A 342 25.31 -7.53 0.45
N GLY A 343 24.01 -7.72 0.15
CA GLY A 343 23.46 -7.55 -1.20
C GLY A 343 23.77 -8.71 -2.15
N GLU A 344 24.41 -9.80 -1.65
CA GLU A 344 24.76 -10.96 -2.46
C GLU A 344 23.50 -11.70 -2.92
N THR A 345 23.44 -12.03 -4.20
CA THR A 345 22.39 -12.88 -4.77
C THR A 345 22.60 -14.32 -4.33
N LYS A 346 21.62 -14.91 -3.66
CA LYS A 346 21.62 -16.31 -3.27
C LYS A 346 21.06 -17.19 -4.39
N TYR A 347 19.96 -16.76 -4.98
CA TYR A 347 19.43 -17.35 -6.20
C TYR A 347 18.64 -16.35 -7.03
N GLU A 348 18.53 -16.66 -8.30
CA GLU A 348 17.65 -16.04 -9.29
C GLU A 348 17.09 -17.16 -10.16
N THR A 349 15.79 -17.48 -10.03
CA THR A 349 15.21 -18.69 -10.61
C THR A 349 13.85 -18.40 -11.24
N ALA A 350 13.65 -18.84 -12.47
CA ALA A 350 12.35 -18.78 -13.15
C ALA A 350 11.36 -19.76 -12.52
N TRP A 351 10.14 -19.31 -12.24
CA TRP A 351 9.02 -20.18 -11.92
C TRP A 351 8.45 -20.75 -13.23
N GLN A 352 8.69 -22.05 -13.48
CA GLN A 352 8.40 -22.69 -14.76
C GLN A 352 6.95 -22.50 -15.21
N GLY A 353 6.77 -21.89 -16.39
CA GLY A 353 5.47 -21.61 -16.98
C GLY A 353 4.67 -20.48 -16.33
N LYS A 354 5.22 -19.79 -15.37
CA LYS A 354 4.67 -18.60 -14.69
C LYS A 354 5.55 -17.37 -14.96
N GLY A 355 5.21 -16.25 -14.37
CA GLY A 355 5.97 -15.01 -14.46
C GLY A 355 6.42 -14.50 -13.10
N LYS A 356 6.76 -13.22 -13.07
CA LYS A 356 6.92 -12.46 -11.84
C LYS A 356 5.55 -12.21 -11.19
N GLY A 357 5.53 -11.64 -10.00
CA GLY A 357 4.28 -11.30 -9.34
C GLY A 357 4.45 -10.78 -7.92
N SER A 358 3.37 -10.70 -7.17
CA SER A 358 3.39 -10.22 -5.81
C SER A 358 3.80 -11.32 -4.81
N ILE A 359 4.40 -10.87 -3.69
CA ILE A 359 4.89 -11.75 -2.62
C ILE A 359 4.50 -11.21 -1.26
N ILE A 360 4.09 -12.12 -0.38
CA ILE A 360 3.91 -11.88 1.06
C ILE A 360 4.50 -13.06 1.84
N THR A 361 4.68 -12.90 3.14
CA THR A 361 5.21 -13.95 4.02
C THR A 361 4.41 -14.07 5.31
N ALA A 362 4.29 -15.29 5.78
CA ALA A 362 3.78 -15.65 7.10
C ALA A 362 4.33 -17.02 7.50
N ASP A 363 4.56 -17.23 8.81
CA ASP A 363 4.98 -18.54 9.37
C ASP A 363 6.23 -19.13 8.69
N GLY A 364 7.19 -18.26 8.31
CA GLY A 364 8.42 -18.68 7.63
C GLY A 364 8.24 -19.18 6.20
N LYS A 365 7.09 -18.93 5.58
CA LYS A 365 6.74 -19.34 4.21
C LYS A 365 6.53 -18.12 3.31
N LEU A 366 6.75 -18.31 2.02
CA LEU A 366 6.47 -17.33 0.97
C LEU A 366 5.18 -17.70 0.26
N TYR A 367 4.32 -16.72 0.07
CA TYR A 367 3.09 -16.82 -0.72
C TYR A 367 3.29 -15.95 -1.96
N CYS A 368 3.47 -16.61 -3.09
CA CYS A 368 3.82 -16.00 -4.38
C CYS A 368 2.58 -15.98 -5.28
N TYR A 369 2.24 -14.83 -5.86
CA TYR A 369 1.08 -14.70 -6.74
C TYR A 369 1.53 -14.25 -8.13
N ASP A 370 1.53 -15.19 -9.09
CA ASP A 370 1.93 -14.94 -10.48
C ASP A 370 0.96 -13.97 -11.18
N GLU A 371 1.49 -12.83 -11.63
CA GLU A 371 0.71 -11.74 -12.22
C GLU A 371 0.10 -12.06 -13.59
N ARG A 372 0.54 -13.13 -14.24
CA ARG A 372 0.16 -13.45 -15.61
C ARG A 372 -0.92 -14.52 -15.72
N ARG A 373 -0.87 -15.54 -14.88
CA ARG A 373 -1.75 -16.71 -14.93
C ARG A 373 -2.62 -16.90 -13.70
N GLY A 374 -2.37 -16.11 -12.67
CA GLY A 374 -3.11 -16.17 -11.41
C GLY A 374 -2.79 -17.41 -10.58
N THR A 375 -1.61 -17.99 -10.74
CA THR A 375 -1.15 -19.05 -9.87
C THR A 375 -0.70 -18.51 -8.54
N VAL A 376 -1.24 -19.04 -7.46
CA VAL A 376 -0.76 -18.80 -6.09
C VAL A 376 0.13 -19.96 -5.71
N GLY A 377 1.38 -19.72 -5.36
CA GLY A 377 2.36 -20.71 -4.95
C GLY A 377 2.75 -20.53 -3.50
N LEU A 378 2.91 -21.65 -2.80
CA LEU A 378 3.51 -21.73 -1.47
C LEU A 378 4.96 -22.19 -1.63
N ALA A 379 5.88 -21.45 -1.05
CA ALA A 379 7.30 -21.78 -1.08
C ALA A 379 7.92 -21.66 0.32
N GLU A 380 9.02 -22.36 0.53
CA GLU A 380 9.85 -22.17 1.71
C GLU A 380 10.69 -20.89 1.60
N ALA A 381 10.80 -20.15 2.71
CA ALA A 381 11.71 -19.01 2.79
C ALA A 381 13.14 -19.49 3.12
N THR A 382 13.88 -19.95 2.10
CA THR A 382 15.25 -20.43 2.22
C THR A 382 16.16 -19.76 1.18
N PRO A 383 17.45 -19.50 1.49
CA PRO A 383 18.41 -18.99 0.50
C PRO A 383 18.93 -20.06 -0.47
N ASP A 384 18.60 -21.34 -0.25
CA ASP A 384 19.15 -22.46 -1.01
C ASP A 384 18.50 -22.64 -2.38
N GLY A 385 17.33 -22.01 -2.63
CA GLY A 385 16.65 -22.04 -3.91
C GLY A 385 15.17 -21.70 -3.81
N PHE A 386 14.54 -21.46 -4.95
CA PHE A 386 13.10 -21.20 -5.05
C PHE A 386 12.33 -22.51 -5.22
N ASN A 387 11.80 -23.02 -4.12
CA ASN A 387 11.14 -24.32 -4.05
C ASN A 387 9.65 -24.15 -3.76
N ILE A 388 8.81 -24.33 -4.78
CA ILE A 388 7.34 -24.36 -4.63
C ILE A 388 6.93 -25.72 -4.07
N THR A 389 6.29 -25.72 -2.89
CA THR A 389 5.77 -26.94 -2.24
C THR A 389 4.39 -27.30 -2.76
N SER A 390 3.56 -26.31 -3.02
CA SER A 390 2.22 -26.51 -3.60
C SER A 390 1.73 -25.24 -4.31
N GLU A 391 0.80 -25.41 -5.25
CA GLU A 391 0.22 -24.29 -5.99
C GLU A 391 -1.24 -24.55 -6.33
N PHE A 392 -2.02 -23.46 -6.48
CA PHE A 392 -3.37 -23.51 -7.05
C PHE A 392 -3.60 -22.28 -7.94
N ARG A 393 -4.71 -22.24 -8.66
CA ARG A 393 -4.97 -21.18 -9.63
C ARG A 393 -6.29 -20.45 -9.37
N ILE A 394 -6.26 -19.12 -9.41
CA ILE A 394 -7.43 -18.24 -9.48
C ILE A 394 -7.78 -18.06 -10.95
N THR A 395 -9.05 -18.28 -11.32
CA THR A 395 -9.47 -18.34 -12.72
C THR A 395 -10.47 -17.28 -13.14
N LYS A 396 -11.28 -16.74 -12.21
CA LYS A 396 -12.24 -15.68 -12.53
C LYS A 396 -11.59 -14.30 -12.37
N GLY A 397 -12.28 -13.29 -12.89
CA GLY A 397 -11.79 -11.92 -12.98
C GLY A 397 -11.27 -11.57 -14.37
N SER A 398 -10.59 -10.45 -14.50
CA SER A 398 -10.10 -9.92 -15.78
C SER A 398 -8.80 -9.14 -15.63
N GLY A 399 -8.02 -9.02 -16.71
CA GLY A 399 -6.78 -8.26 -16.70
C GLY A 399 -5.63 -8.97 -15.96
N PRO A 400 -4.61 -8.25 -15.51
CA PRO A 400 -3.47 -8.80 -14.80
C PRO A 400 -3.77 -9.07 -13.32
N TYR A 401 -3.02 -10.00 -12.71
CA TYR A 401 -3.14 -10.39 -11.30
C TYR A 401 -2.18 -9.56 -10.44
N TRP A 402 -2.42 -8.26 -10.31
CA TRP A 402 -1.49 -7.33 -9.65
C TRP A 402 -1.78 -7.07 -8.18
N ALA A 403 -2.92 -7.52 -7.66
CA ALA A 403 -3.23 -7.37 -6.25
C ALA A 403 -2.26 -8.18 -5.37
N HIS A 404 -1.82 -7.60 -4.25
CA HIS A 404 -1.09 -8.37 -3.26
C HIS A 404 -2.07 -9.18 -2.40
N PRO A 405 -1.82 -10.47 -2.16
CA PRO A 405 -2.60 -11.26 -1.22
C PRO A 405 -2.50 -10.71 0.20
N THR A 406 -3.46 -11.10 1.04
CA THR A 406 -3.48 -10.78 2.48
C THR A 406 -3.69 -12.06 3.27
N ILE A 407 -3.05 -12.20 4.44
CA ILE A 407 -3.30 -13.29 5.37
C ILE A 407 -3.85 -12.71 6.67
N SER A 408 -4.92 -13.30 7.17
CA SER A 408 -5.47 -12.95 8.47
C SER A 408 -6.23 -14.13 9.07
N ASN A 409 -5.90 -14.50 10.31
CA ASN A 409 -6.56 -15.56 11.09
C ASN A 409 -6.58 -16.91 10.37
N GLY A 410 -5.49 -17.27 9.66
CA GLY A 410 -5.36 -18.54 8.94
C GLY A 410 -6.14 -18.58 7.63
N VAL A 411 -6.53 -17.44 7.10
CA VAL A 411 -7.21 -17.27 5.80
C VAL A 411 -6.35 -16.45 4.86
N LEU A 412 -6.16 -16.96 3.64
CA LEU A 412 -5.53 -16.26 2.53
C LEU A 412 -6.62 -15.58 1.70
N TYR A 413 -6.52 -14.28 1.56
CA TYR A 413 -7.37 -13.47 0.70
C TYR A 413 -6.62 -13.11 -0.58
N ALA A 414 -7.23 -13.35 -1.72
CA ALA A 414 -6.66 -13.05 -3.03
C ALA A 414 -7.70 -12.40 -3.94
N ARG A 415 -7.23 -11.59 -4.89
CA ARG A 415 -8.09 -10.82 -5.78
C ARG A 415 -7.60 -10.86 -7.21
N HIS A 416 -8.56 -10.88 -8.16
CA HIS A 416 -8.31 -10.65 -9.58
C HIS A 416 -9.37 -9.71 -10.16
N ALA A 417 -9.02 -8.44 -10.32
CA ALA A 417 -9.94 -7.37 -10.70
C ALA A 417 -11.19 -7.32 -9.80
N GLY A 418 -12.38 -7.64 -10.33
CA GLY A 418 -13.63 -7.70 -9.57
C GLY A 418 -13.89 -9.00 -8.81
N ALA A 419 -13.09 -10.04 -9.04
CA ALA A 419 -13.23 -11.32 -8.34
C ALA A 419 -12.37 -11.34 -7.08
N PHE A 420 -12.98 -11.69 -5.93
CA PHE A 420 -12.34 -11.71 -4.63
C PHE A 420 -12.60 -13.02 -3.90
N TYR A 421 -11.57 -13.59 -3.30
CA TYR A 421 -11.53 -14.95 -2.77
C TYR A 421 -10.98 -15.01 -1.37
N ALA A 422 -11.47 -15.98 -0.59
CA ALA A 422 -10.90 -16.37 0.69
C ALA A 422 -10.67 -17.88 0.74
N TYR A 423 -9.48 -18.27 1.18
CA TYR A 423 -9.05 -19.67 1.28
C TYR A 423 -8.56 -19.99 2.68
N LYS A 424 -8.99 -21.12 3.23
CA LYS A 424 -8.52 -21.61 4.54
C LYS A 424 -7.14 -22.24 4.37
N ILE A 425 -6.13 -21.67 5.06
CA ILE A 425 -4.74 -22.12 5.02
C ILE A 425 -4.20 -22.54 6.38
N LYS A 426 -5.11 -22.78 7.33
CA LYS A 426 -4.80 -23.30 8.67
C LYS A 426 -5.71 -24.43 9.04
#